data_f1f21d273e475274b6b2f4b45bfe7dc6
#
_entry.id   f1f21d273e475274b6b2f4b45bfe7dc6
#
_cell.length_a   1.000
_cell.length_b   1.000
_cell.length_c   1.000
_cell.angle_alpha   90.00
_cell.angle_beta   90.00
_cell.angle_gamma   90.00
#
_symmetry.space_group_name_H-M   'P 1'
#
loop_
_entity.id
_entity.type
_entity.pdbx_description
1 polymer ?
#
loop_
_entity_poly.entity_id
_entity_poly.type
_entity_poly.pdbx_seq_one_letter_code
_entity_poly.pdbx_strand_id
1 'polypeptide(L)'
;LRLPEPDESRVISIFQELDSLVGLKNVKSHFHGLPDIARRRRIELRERGRLPEATMHMVFKGSAGTGKTSVARIVARLFHALGILPTDTVIEILPTELVSKHANEATKLMQNSLMKGRGGVIFIDEAHQLMGNLHSEESIKALVTFAENHRNDTVIILAGYTELIDALMRVDEGLKRRFPTNLVFHDYNLEELYQVVNDMARTDGFTISADTRAPLIRLLEDRRLDPGFGNAGGARNIWQQIRSIHDSKSNTHSNIIGITDIPATITVDNTRVAQAEKDLAGYIGLKNLHTFLKIQRALLARCRKYNHPRPWVDGLCFVGPPGTGKTSIAEKVVAPYLYGIGLLDRPTTKLVTVDDLQTSHGSHASKKVKGLFHSARGGVLVIEKADNLSADNIYGADAIRALATEATNSENR
;
A
#
# COMPACT_ATOMS: atom_id res chain seq x y z
N LEU A 1 -28.94 20.20 15.36
CA LEU A 1 -28.15 19.33 16.28
C LEU A 1 -27.37 20.22 17.26
N ARG A 2 -27.43 19.94 18.55
CA ARG A 2 -26.71 20.72 19.60
C ARG A 2 -25.28 20.17 19.68
N LEU A 3 -24.27 21.06 19.60
CA LEU A 3 -22.88 20.68 19.79
C LEU A 3 -22.61 20.40 21.26
N PRO A 4 -21.83 19.35 21.61
CA PRO A 4 -21.46 19.06 22.98
C PRO A 4 -20.44 20.06 23.51
N GLU A 5 -20.37 20.19 24.86
CA GLU A 5 -19.22 20.86 25.47
C GLU A 5 -17.96 19.98 25.34
N PRO A 6 -16.76 20.57 25.22
CA PRO A 6 -15.52 19.80 25.15
C PRO A 6 -15.26 19.01 26.42
N ASP A 7 -14.76 17.81 26.20
CA ASP A 7 -14.27 16.92 27.24
C ASP A 7 -12.74 16.77 27.10
N GLU A 8 -12.00 17.56 27.87
CA GLU A 8 -10.53 17.58 27.83
C GLU A 8 -9.92 16.23 28.23
N SER A 9 -10.53 15.51 29.16
CA SER A 9 -10.03 14.20 29.60
C SER A 9 -10.15 13.18 28.51
N ARG A 10 -11.27 13.18 27.79
CA ARG A 10 -11.52 12.33 26.64
C ARG A 10 -10.62 12.71 25.46
N VAL A 11 -10.36 13.98 25.22
CA VAL A 11 -9.42 14.46 24.18
C VAL A 11 -8.02 13.91 24.44
N ILE A 12 -7.51 13.98 25.68
CA ILE A 12 -6.20 13.46 26.04
C ILE A 12 -6.11 11.96 25.78
N SER A 13 -7.11 11.17 26.22
CA SER A 13 -7.11 9.72 26.00
C SER A 13 -7.15 9.34 24.52
N ILE A 14 -7.89 10.10 23.70
CA ILE A 14 -7.97 9.87 22.25
C ILE A 14 -6.64 10.21 21.57
N PHE A 15 -5.95 11.27 22.00
CA PHE A 15 -4.61 11.56 21.49
C PHE A 15 -3.60 10.49 21.87
N GLN A 16 -3.64 9.95 23.08
CA GLN A 16 -2.81 8.82 23.48
C GLN A 16 -3.04 7.60 22.57
N GLU A 17 -4.30 7.30 22.25
CA GLU A 17 -4.63 6.23 21.30
C GLU A 17 -4.11 6.54 19.87
N LEU A 18 -4.31 7.76 19.38
CA LEU A 18 -3.80 8.19 18.07
C LEU A 18 -2.27 8.09 18.01
N ASP A 19 -1.59 8.53 19.06
CA ASP A 19 -0.13 8.52 19.15
C ASP A 19 0.44 7.11 19.28
N SER A 20 -0.33 6.17 19.85
CA SER A 20 0.06 4.76 19.91
C SER A 20 0.06 4.04 18.57
N LEU A 21 -0.65 4.58 17.55
CA LEU A 21 -0.60 4.00 16.22
C LEU A 21 0.82 4.07 15.65
N VAL A 22 1.25 3.00 14.99
CA VAL A 22 2.57 2.97 14.34
C VAL A 22 2.63 3.95 13.17
N GLY A 23 3.73 4.67 13.02
CA GLY A 23 3.95 5.60 11.91
C GLY A 23 3.02 6.83 11.92
N LEU A 24 2.51 7.20 10.75
CA LEU A 24 1.47 8.22 10.51
C LEU A 24 1.83 9.64 11.00
N LYS A 25 3.12 10.03 10.99
CA LYS A 25 3.61 11.29 11.58
C LYS A 25 2.86 12.53 11.06
N ASN A 26 2.66 12.63 9.75
CA ASN A 26 1.93 13.74 9.11
C ASN A 26 0.45 13.79 9.51
N VAL A 27 -0.19 12.61 9.63
CA VAL A 27 -1.59 12.47 10.03
C VAL A 27 -1.76 12.89 11.50
N LYS A 28 -0.92 12.38 12.40
CA LYS A 28 -0.89 12.75 13.81
C LYS A 28 -0.69 14.25 14.00
N SER A 29 0.32 14.82 13.35
CA SER A 29 0.62 16.26 13.40
C SER A 29 -0.59 17.12 12.99
N HIS A 30 -1.32 16.72 11.94
CA HIS A 30 -2.53 17.41 11.51
C HIS A 30 -3.61 17.43 12.62
N PHE A 31 -3.88 16.26 13.22
CA PHE A 31 -4.93 16.15 14.23
C PHE A 31 -4.58 16.82 15.56
N HIS A 32 -3.30 16.89 15.92
CA HIS A 32 -2.85 17.69 17.07
C HIS A 32 -3.12 19.20 16.94
N GLY A 33 -3.34 19.70 15.73
CA GLY A 33 -3.76 21.08 15.48
C GLY A 33 -5.27 21.33 15.67
N LEU A 34 -6.09 20.29 15.80
CA LEU A 34 -7.56 20.45 15.89
C LEU A 34 -8.07 21.17 17.14
N PRO A 35 -7.48 21.02 18.33
CA PRO A 35 -7.96 21.75 19.52
C PRO A 35 -7.99 23.28 19.32
N ASP A 36 -6.99 23.85 18.65
CA ASP A 36 -6.94 25.27 18.34
C ASP A 36 -8.03 25.68 17.33
N ILE A 37 -8.29 24.83 16.34
CA ILE A 37 -9.37 25.05 15.38
C ILE A 37 -10.72 24.99 16.10
N ALA A 38 -10.95 24.01 16.97
CA ALA A 38 -12.18 23.88 17.75
C ALA A 38 -12.41 25.10 18.64
N ARG A 39 -11.35 25.59 19.30
CA ARG A 39 -11.41 26.78 20.14
C ARG A 39 -11.83 28.03 19.32
N ARG A 40 -11.20 28.26 18.16
CA ARG A 40 -11.55 29.38 17.28
C ARG A 40 -13.00 29.30 16.78
N ARG A 41 -13.45 28.13 16.32
CA ARG A 41 -14.84 27.90 15.89
C ARG A 41 -15.84 28.26 17.00
N ARG A 42 -15.54 27.93 18.25
CA ARG A 42 -16.40 28.24 19.40
C ARG A 42 -16.43 29.72 19.72
N ILE A 43 -15.30 30.43 19.67
CA ILE A 43 -15.23 31.86 19.81
C ILE A 43 -16.09 32.55 18.76
N GLU A 44 -15.94 32.19 17.50
CA GLU A 44 -16.74 32.78 16.41
C GLU A 44 -18.24 32.51 16.56
N LEU A 45 -18.62 31.31 17.01
CA LEU A 45 -20.02 30.98 17.29
C LEU A 45 -20.58 31.87 18.42
N ARG A 46 -19.81 32.12 19.50
CA ARG A 46 -20.21 32.97 20.60
C ARG A 46 -20.28 34.44 20.22
N GLU A 47 -19.30 34.93 19.48
CA GLU A 47 -19.21 36.36 19.10
C GLU A 47 -20.11 36.75 17.95
N ARG A 48 -20.23 35.88 16.95
CA ARG A 48 -20.92 36.19 15.68
C ARG A 48 -22.22 35.41 15.48
N GLY A 49 -22.56 34.50 16.38
CA GLY A 49 -23.75 33.66 16.31
C GLY A 49 -23.75 32.65 15.12
N ARG A 50 -22.62 32.51 14.42
CA ARG A 50 -22.47 31.59 13.29
C ARG A 50 -21.12 30.89 13.31
N LEU A 51 -21.09 29.66 12.79
CA LEU A 51 -19.85 28.93 12.58
C LEU A 51 -19.09 29.48 11.36
N PRO A 52 -17.74 29.37 11.35
CA PRO A 52 -16.94 29.74 10.17
C PRO A 52 -17.35 28.90 8.96
N GLU A 53 -17.20 29.47 7.78
CA GLU A 53 -17.55 28.79 6.51
C GLU A 53 -16.57 27.65 6.15
N ALA A 54 -15.48 27.51 6.88
CA ALA A 54 -14.49 26.46 6.63
C ALA A 54 -15.06 25.06 6.84
N THR A 55 -14.91 24.21 5.84
CA THR A 55 -15.31 22.81 5.90
C THR A 55 -14.24 21.98 6.62
N MET A 56 -14.68 20.91 7.31
CA MET A 56 -13.81 19.93 7.97
C MET A 56 -13.76 18.59 7.17
N HIS A 57 -14.29 18.56 5.96
CA HIS A 57 -14.22 17.36 5.13
C HIS A 57 -12.78 17.08 4.67
N MET A 58 -12.45 15.80 4.53
CA MET A 58 -11.08 15.34 4.31
C MET A 58 -10.99 14.30 3.21
N VAL A 59 -9.78 14.16 2.70
CA VAL A 59 -9.39 13.10 1.78
C VAL A 59 -8.25 12.31 2.41
N PHE A 60 -8.42 10.99 2.55
CA PHE A 60 -7.42 10.06 3.03
C PHE A 60 -6.86 9.26 1.85
N LYS A 61 -5.60 9.48 1.50
CA LYS A 61 -4.92 8.88 0.36
C LYS A 61 -3.89 7.87 0.83
N GLY A 62 -3.89 6.69 0.28
CA GLY A 62 -2.87 5.66 0.58
C GLY A 62 -3.33 4.26 0.25
N SER A 63 -2.39 3.32 0.27
CA SER A 63 -2.61 1.91 -0.02
C SER A 63 -3.52 1.23 1.02
N ALA A 64 -4.01 0.02 0.69
CA ALA A 64 -4.78 -0.79 1.63
C ALA A 64 -3.96 -1.10 2.90
N GLY A 65 -4.64 -1.16 4.06
CA GLY A 65 -4.02 -1.53 5.33
C GLY A 65 -3.09 -0.48 5.94
N THR A 66 -3.09 0.77 5.48
CA THR A 66 -2.29 1.87 6.06
C THR A 66 -2.96 2.57 7.25
N GLY A 67 -4.14 2.10 7.69
CA GLY A 67 -4.82 2.60 8.88
C GLY A 67 -5.88 3.68 8.63
N LYS A 68 -6.28 3.96 7.39
CA LYS A 68 -7.28 5.00 7.04
C LYS A 68 -8.57 4.87 7.85
N THR A 69 -9.18 3.69 7.85
CA THR A 69 -10.44 3.43 8.58
C THR A 69 -10.27 3.54 10.10
N SER A 70 -9.15 3.04 10.64
CA SER A 70 -8.85 3.14 12.07
C SER A 70 -8.72 4.59 12.52
N VAL A 71 -8.00 5.41 11.75
CA VAL A 71 -7.88 6.85 12.01
C VAL A 71 -9.23 7.56 11.89
N ALA A 72 -10.06 7.24 10.90
CA ALA A 72 -11.39 7.84 10.76
C ALA A 72 -12.26 7.64 12.00
N ARG A 73 -12.20 6.44 12.62
CA ARG A 73 -12.93 6.14 13.88
C ARG A 73 -12.38 6.92 15.07
N ILE A 74 -11.06 7.05 15.19
CA ILE A 74 -10.43 7.86 16.23
C ILE A 74 -10.81 9.34 16.07
N VAL A 75 -10.76 9.83 14.85
CA VAL A 75 -11.06 11.21 14.49
C VAL A 75 -12.51 11.58 14.77
N ALA A 76 -13.47 10.69 14.53
CA ALA A 76 -14.87 10.94 14.87
C ALA A 76 -15.05 11.18 16.38
N ARG A 77 -14.42 10.34 17.22
CA ARG A 77 -14.43 10.53 18.66
C ARG A 77 -13.74 11.83 19.09
N LEU A 78 -12.63 12.17 18.42
CA LEU A 78 -11.90 13.40 18.67
C LEU A 78 -12.75 14.63 18.32
N PHE A 79 -13.41 14.66 17.18
CA PHE A 79 -14.30 15.75 16.79
C PHE A 79 -15.46 15.94 17.76
N HIS A 80 -16.05 14.84 18.23
CA HIS A 80 -17.10 14.90 19.22
C HIS A 80 -16.58 15.41 20.57
N ALA A 81 -15.44 14.87 21.06
CA ALA A 81 -14.83 15.29 22.32
C ALA A 81 -14.38 16.76 22.30
N LEU A 82 -14.00 17.29 21.14
CA LEU A 82 -13.68 18.72 20.94
C LEU A 82 -14.92 19.60 20.78
N GLY A 83 -16.12 19.04 20.75
CA GLY A 83 -17.37 19.78 20.55
C GLY A 83 -17.53 20.31 19.11
N ILE A 84 -16.91 19.64 18.11
CA ILE A 84 -17.03 19.99 16.69
C ILE A 84 -18.24 19.28 16.06
N LEU A 85 -18.45 18.01 16.41
CA LEU A 85 -19.55 17.18 15.91
C LEU A 85 -20.54 16.83 17.03
N PRO A 86 -21.84 16.73 16.70
CA PRO A 86 -22.87 16.32 17.66
C PRO A 86 -22.73 14.90 18.20
N THR A 87 -22.19 13.98 17.38
CA THR A 87 -22.01 12.56 17.73
C THR A 87 -20.61 12.07 17.34
N ASP A 88 -20.19 10.98 17.94
CA ASP A 88 -18.93 10.27 17.61
C ASP A 88 -19.15 9.08 16.67
N THR A 89 -20.34 8.99 16.07
CA THR A 89 -20.68 7.90 15.16
C THR A 89 -19.90 7.98 13.83
N VAL A 90 -19.49 6.82 13.34
CA VAL A 90 -18.91 6.66 12.01
C VAL A 90 -19.82 5.76 11.19
N ILE A 91 -20.27 6.27 10.05
CA ILE A 91 -20.98 5.47 9.05
C ILE A 91 -20.01 5.20 7.91
N GLU A 92 -19.67 3.93 7.72
CA GLU A 92 -18.88 3.47 6.58
C GLU A 92 -19.82 3.18 5.41
N ILE A 93 -19.55 3.77 4.27
CA ILE A 93 -20.35 3.62 3.05
C ILE A 93 -19.46 3.07 1.96
N LEU A 94 -19.89 1.99 1.33
CA LEU A 94 -19.25 1.48 0.11
C LEU A 94 -19.85 2.20 -1.11
N PRO A 95 -19.04 2.66 -2.08
CA PRO A 95 -19.54 3.31 -3.29
C PRO A 95 -20.56 2.47 -4.08
N THR A 96 -20.46 1.13 -4.00
CA THR A 96 -21.41 0.20 -4.60
C THR A 96 -22.83 0.33 -4.05
N GLU A 97 -22.99 0.82 -2.82
CA GLU A 97 -24.29 1.09 -2.18
C GLU A 97 -24.88 2.42 -2.64
N LEU A 98 -24.08 3.25 -3.31
CA LEU A 98 -24.43 4.61 -3.73
C LEU A 98 -24.77 4.69 -5.23
N VAL A 99 -24.64 3.58 -5.95
CA VAL A 99 -24.82 3.52 -7.40
C VAL A 99 -26.14 2.85 -7.73
N SER A 100 -26.98 3.53 -8.55
CA SER A 100 -28.20 2.96 -9.12
C SER A 100 -28.11 2.86 -10.63
N LYS A 101 -28.93 1.97 -11.21
CA LYS A 101 -29.11 1.87 -12.67
C LYS A 101 -29.95 3.00 -13.26
N HIS A 102 -30.58 3.83 -12.41
CA HIS A 102 -31.46 4.94 -12.82
C HIS A 102 -31.01 6.28 -12.20
N ALA A 103 -30.87 7.33 -12.99
CA ALA A 103 -30.34 8.64 -12.56
C ALA A 103 -31.06 9.22 -11.33
N ASN A 104 -32.39 9.23 -11.34
CA ASN A 104 -33.19 9.78 -10.24
C ASN A 104 -33.08 8.98 -8.94
N GLU A 105 -32.74 7.69 -9.02
CA GLU A 105 -32.52 6.84 -7.86
C GLU A 105 -31.11 7.00 -7.30
N ALA A 106 -30.10 7.22 -8.14
CA ALA A 106 -28.73 7.43 -7.72
C ALA A 106 -28.60 8.62 -6.76
N THR A 107 -29.20 9.75 -7.11
CA THR A 107 -29.21 10.94 -6.24
C THR A 107 -29.92 10.69 -4.91
N LYS A 108 -31.09 10.03 -4.94
CA LYS A 108 -31.86 9.70 -3.72
C LYS A 108 -31.11 8.69 -2.84
N LEU A 109 -30.52 7.65 -3.42
CA LEU A 109 -29.71 6.67 -2.71
C LEU A 109 -28.51 7.32 -2.01
N MET A 110 -27.77 8.18 -2.73
CA MET A 110 -26.66 8.95 -2.18
C MET A 110 -27.16 9.80 -0.99
N GLN A 111 -28.19 10.61 -1.17
CA GLN A 111 -28.72 11.45 -0.11
C GLN A 111 -29.19 10.66 1.10
N ASN A 112 -29.93 9.57 0.91
CA ASN A 112 -30.43 8.74 2.01
C ASN A 112 -29.29 8.07 2.78
N SER A 113 -28.24 7.60 2.08
CA SER A 113 -27.09 6.99 2.72
C SER A 113 -26.26 8.01 3.50
N LEU A 114 -26.04 9.20 2.94
CA LEU A 114 -25.34 10.28 3.63
C LEU A 114 -26.13 10.80 4.84
N MET A 115 -27.46 10.87 4.75
CA MET A 115 -28.31 11.30 5.88
C MET A 115 -28.21 10.38 7.10
N LYS A 116 -27.91 9.08 6.95
CA LYS A 116 -27.69 8.17 8.07
C LYS A 116 -26.49 8.58 8.95
N GLY A 117 -25.47 9.19 8.33
CA GLY A 117 -24.26 9.64 9.03
C GLY A 117 -24.30 11.10 9.48
N ARG A 118 -25.45 11.77 9.36
CA ARG A 118 -25.57 13.17 9.75
C ARG A 118 -25.32 13.37 11.24
N GLY A 119 -24.50 14.35 11.57
CA GLY A 119 -24.08 14.66 12.94
C GLY A 119 -22.81 13.97 13.40
N GLY A 120 -22.26 13.07 12.55
CA GLY A 120 -21.03 12.32 12.82
C GLY A 120 -20.07 12.37 11.64
N VAL A 121 -19.31 11.30 11.49
CA VAL A 121 -18.37 11.11 10.38
C VAL A 121 -18.95 10.11 9.37
N ILE A 122 -18.93 10.49 8.11
CA ILE A 122 -19.25 9.61 6.98
C ILE A 122 -17.91 9.23 6.33
N PHE A 123 -17.58 7.95 6.35
CA PHE A 123 -16.36 7.42 5.75
C PHE A 123 -16.72 6.67 4.47
N ILE A 124 -16.28 7.17 3.33
CA ILE A 124 -16.49 6.54 2.03
C ILE A 124 -15.16 5.91 1.61
N ASP A 125 -15.05 4.59 1.79
CA ASP A 125 -13.85 3.86 1.38
C ASP A 125 -13.90 3.58 -0.13
N GLU A 126 -12.71 3.46 -0.76
CA GLU A 126 -12.58 3.28 -2.21
C GLU A 126 -13.42 4.29 -3.01
N ALA A 127 -13.49 5.55 -2.55
CA ALA A 127 -14.37 6.59 -3.08
C ALA A 127 -14.19 6.84 -4.59
N HIS A 128 -13.05 6.46 -5.16
CA HIS A 128 -12.80 6.52 -6.60
C HIS A 128 -13.77 5.64 -7.42
N GLN A 129 -14.38 4.62 -6.80
CA GLN A 129 -15.39 3.79 -7.46
C GLN A 129 -16.71 4.56 -7.75
N LEU A 130 -16.88 5.77 -7.20
CA LEU A 130 -17.94 6.68 -7.61
C LEU A 130 -17.80 7.11 -9.08
N MET A 131 -16.59 7.01 -9.64
CA MET A 131 -16.35 7.23 -11.07
C MET A 131 -16.63 5.94 -11.86
N GLY A 132 -16.95 6.09 -13.14
CA GLY A 132 -17.08 4.95 -14.07
C GLY A 132 -18.44 4.27 -14.11
N ASN A 133 -19.42 4.81 -13.42
CA ASN A 133 -20.83 4.38 -13.50
C ASN A 133 -21.65 5.31 -14.37
N LEU A 134 -22.75 4.81 -14.91
CA LEU A 134 -23.61 5.55 -15.87
C LEU A 134 -24.14 6.89 -15.29
N HIS A 135 -24.25 7.00 -13.95
CA HIS A 135 -24.78 8.15 -13.21
C HIS A 135 -23.78 8.70 -12.17
N SER A 136 -22.49 8.62 -12.49
CA SER A 136 -21.42 9.13 -11.63
C SER A 136 -21.53 10.62 -11.36
N GLU A 137 -21.87 11.40 -12.37
CA GLU A 137 -21.95 12.86 -12.24
C GLU A 137 -23.05 13.29 -11.27
N GLU A 138 -24.22 12.65 -11.35
CA GLU A 138 -25.36 12.94 -10.46
C GLU A 138 -25.02 12.56 -9.02
N SER A 139 -24.37 11.41 -8.81
CA SER A 139 -23.92 10.97 -7.50
C SER A 139 -22.89 11.93 -6.90
N ILE A 140 -21.90 12.36 -7.69
CA ILE A 140 -20.87 13.31 -7.25
C ILE A 140 -21.49 14.67 -6.93
N LYS A 141 -22.40 15.18 -7.76
CA LYS A 141 -23.14 16.44 -7.50
C LYS A 141 -23.96 16.36 -6.21
N ALA A 142 -24.62 15.22 -5.96
CA ALA A 142 -25.37 15.00 -4.72
C ALA A 142 -24.44 14.99 -3.48
N LEU A 143 -23.27 14.35 -3.57
CA LEU A 143 -22.24 14.36 -2.53
C LEU A 143 -21.73 15.77 -2.25
N VAL A 144 -21.39 16.54 -3.29
CA VAL A 144 -20.91 17.93 -3.16
C VAL A 144 -21.98 18.82 -2.52
N THR A 145 -23.25 18.66 -2.93
CA THR A 145 -24.37 19.40 -2.37
C THR A 145 -24.59 19.06 -0.90
N PHE A 146 -24.54 17.79 -0.55
CA PHE A 146 -24.66 17.34 0.84
C PHE A 146 -23.51 17.88 1.70
N ALA A 147 -22.28 17.79 1.21
CA ALA A 147 -21.08 18.29 1.90
C ALA A 147 -21.20 19.80 2.20
N GLU A 148 -21.73 20.60 1.27
CA GLU A 148 -21.96 22.02 1.50
C GLU A 148 -23.05 22.28 2.54
N ASN A 149 -24.19 21.61 2.43
CA ASN A 149 -25.35 21.84 3.28
C ASN A 149 -25.12 21.39 4.73
N HIS A 150 -24.25 20.39 4.94
CA HIS A 150 -23.99 19.77 6.25
C HIS A 150 -22.58 20.02 6.77
N ARG A 151 -21.82 20.96 6.20
CA ARG A 151 -20.42 21.28 6.58
C ARG A 151 -20.22 21.62 8.04
N ASN A 152 -21.27 22.03 8.75
CA ASN A 152 -21.20 22.47 10.14
C ASN A 152 -21.53 21.37 11.15
N ASP A 153 -22.21 20.31 10.74
CA ASP A 153 -22.67 19.26 11.63
C ASP A 153 -22.22 17.85 11.22
N THR A 154 -21.56 17.72 10.08
CA THR A 154 -21.13 16.42 9.53
C THR A 154 -19.76 16.54 8.89
N VAL A 155 -18.91 15.53 9.07
CA VAL A 155 -17.62 15.41 8.38
C VAL A 155 -17.67 14.24 7.42
N ILE A 156 -17.26 14.46 6.17
CA ILE A 156 -17.12 13.41 5.18
C ILE A 156 -15.64 13.17 4.95
N ILE A 157 -15.23 11.91 4.94
CA ILE A 157 -13.88 11.46 4.63
C ILE A 157 -13.94 10.58 3.39
N LEU A 158 -13.31 11.03 2.31
CA LEU A 158 -13.14 10.24 1.09
C LEU A 158 -11.81 9.49 1.19
N ALA A 159 -11.82 8.17 1.09
CA ALA A 159 -10.63 7.35 1.22
C ALA A 159 -10.38 6.51 -0.04
N GLY A 160 -9.12 6.17 -0.30
CA GLY A 160 -8.71 5.27 -1.39
C GLY A 160 -7.25 5.45 -1.82
N TYR A 161 -6.88 4.80 -2.90
CA TYR A 161 -5.53 4.87 -3.46
C TYR A 161 -5.22 6.28 -3.99
N THR A 162 -4.01 6.76 -3.73
CA THR A 162 -3.60 8.15 -4.03
C THR A 162 -3.92 8.57 -5.46
N GLU A 163 -3.49 7.80 -6.45
CA GLU A 163 -3.68 8.16 -7.86
C GLU A 163 -5.17 8.16 -8.27
N LEU A 164 -5.93 7.21 -7.74
CA LEU A 164 -7.36 7.05 -8.06
C LEU A 164 -8.19 8.15 -7.40
N ILE A 165 -7.87 8.49 -6.16
CA ILE A 165 -8.52 9.62 -5.46
C ILE A 165 -8.16 10.95 -6.12
N ASP A 166 -6.92 11.14 -6.55
CA ASP A 166 -6.52 12.33 -7.30
C ASP A 166 -7.27 12.45 -8.63
N ALA A 167 -7.59 11.32 -9.28
CA ALA A 167 -8.45 11.30 -10.46
C ALA A 167 -9.88 11.72 -10.11
N LEU A 168 -10.48 11.19 -9.04
CA LEU A 168 -11.82 11.59 -8.56
C LEU A 168 -11.88 13.09 -8.26
N MET A 169 -10.87 13.63 -7.57
CA MET A 169 -10.84 15.05 -7.22
C MET A 169 -10.70 15.98 -8.43
N ARG A 170 -10.32 15.46 -9.61
CA ARG A 170 -10.28 16.23 -10.88
C ARG A 170 -11.59 16.25 -11.64
N VAL A 171 -12.50 15.33 -11.33
CA VAL A 171 -13.79 15.23 -12.04
C VAL A 171 -14.66 16.46 -11.79
N ASP A 172 -14.63 17.00 -10.57
CA ASP A 172 -15.48 18.13 -10.18
C ASP A 172 -14.71 19.12 -9.30
N GLU A 173 -14.69 20.41 -9.70
CA GLU A 173 -14.04 21.46 -8.91
C GLU A 173 -14.70 21.69 -7.54
N GLY A 174 -15.97 21.37 -7.42
CA GLY A 174 -16.71 21.44 -6.16
C GLY A 174 -16.16 20.48 -5.13
N LEU A 175 -15.69 19.28 -5.53
CA LEU A 175 -15.00 18.35 -4.62
C LEU A 175 -13.76 19.00 -4.04
N LYS A 176 -12.89 19.61 -4.83
CA LYS A 176 -11.66 20.25 -4.34
C LYS A 176 -11.95 21.34 -3.30
N ARG A 177 -13.01 22.13 -3.53
CA ARG A 177 -13.38 23.21 -2.61
C ARG A 177 -13.97 22.71 -1.30
N ARG A 178 -14.72 21.58 -1.32
CA ARG A 178 -15.37 21.02 -0.12
C ARG A 178 -14.47 20.06 0.64
N PHE A 179 -13.43 19.51 0.02
CA PHE A 179 -12.48 18.59 0.64
C PHE A 179 -11.04 19.17 0.61
N PRO A 180 -10.77 20.28 1.33
CA PRO A 180 -9.49 20.98 1.26
C PRO A 180 -8.37 20.21 1.96
N THR A 181 -8.70 19.38 2.94
CA THR A 181 -7.72 18.64 3.75
C THR A 181 -7.36 17.33 3.09
N ASN A 182 -6.10 17.19 2.68
CA ASN A 182 -5.57 15.97 2.08
C ASN A 182 -4.53 15.35 3.00
N LEU A 183 -4.80 14.14 3.48
CA LEU A 183 -3.90 13.38 4.34
C LEU A 183 -3.38 12.15 3.61
N VAL A 184 -2.06 12.02 3.51
CA VAL A 184 -1.40 10.91 2.85
C VAL A 184 -0.99 9.88 3.91
N PHE A 185 -1.45 8.66 3.72
CA PHE A 185 -1.10 7.49 4.52
C PHE A 185 -0.03 6.71 3.76
N HIS A 186 1.22 6.90 4.16
CA HIS A 186 2.35 6.21 3.54
C HIS A 186 2.35 4.73 3.90
N ASP A 187 2.89 3.91 3.01
CA ASP A 187 3.14 2.50 3.30
C ASP A 187 4.14 2.39 4.46
N TYR A 188 3.93 1.40 5.30
CA TYR A 188 4.82 1.13 6.42
C TYR A 188 6.20 0.67 5.95
N ASN A 189 7.24 1.19 6.57
CA ASN A 189 8.58 0.64 6.45
C ASN A 189 8.72 -0.67 7.26
N LEU A 190 9.85 -1.36 7.11
CA LEU A 190 10.06 -2.67 7.77
C LEU A 190 10.02 -2.58 9.29
N GLU A 191 10.57 -1.51 9.87
CA GLU A 191 10.56 -1.30 11.31
C GLU A 191 9.14 -1.03 11.82
N GLU A 192 8.36 -0.24 11.08
CA GLU A 192 6.96 0.01 11.39
C GLU A 192 6.12 -1.27 11.28
N LEU A 193 6.34 -2.10 10.24
CA LEU A 193 5.67 -3.39 10.12
C LEU A 193 6.02 -4.34 11.26
N TYR A 194 7.30 -4.36 11.69
CA TYR A 194 7.72 -5.11 12.87
C TYR A 194 6.99 -4.63 14.13
N GLN A 195 6.90 -3.31 14.34
CA GLN A 195 6.15 -2.74 15.46
C GLN A 195 4.68 -3.14 15.42
N VAL A 196 4.04 -3.10 14.25
CA VAL A 196 2.65 -3.55 14.09
C VAL A 196 2.47 -5.01 14.51
N VAL A 197 3.36 -5.92 14.10
CA VAL A 197 3.31 -7.32 14.52
C VAL A 197 3.52 -7.45 16.03
N ASN A 198 4.49 -6.71 16.59
CA ASN A 198 4.79 -6.74 18.01
C ASN A 198 3.63 -6.20 18.87
N ASP A 199 2.94 -5.16 18.42
CA ASP A 199 1.77 -4.62 19.11
C ASP A 199 0.57 -5.59 19.04
N MET A 200 0.38 -6.28 17.92
CA MET A 200 -0.61 -7.35 17.80
C MET A 200 -0.29 -8.51 18.76
N ALA A 201 0.97 -8.92 18.84
CA ALA A 201 1.41 -9.95 19.78
C ALA A 201 1.12 -9.55 21.23
N ARG A 202 1.47 -8.32 21.62
CA ARG A 202 1.19 -7.80 22.97
C ARG A 202 -0.29 -7.75 23.28
N THR A 203 -1.11 -7.33 22.33
CA THR A 203 -2.57 -7.27 22.48
C THR A 203 -3.16 -8.67 22.71
N ASP A 204 -2.60 -9.69 22.07
CA ASP A 204 -3.00 -11.08 22.25
C ASP A 204 -2.33 -11.74 23.49
N GLY A 205 -1.54 -11.00 24.28
CA GLY A 205 -0.88 -11.47 25.51
C GLY A 205 0.44 -12.19 25.28
N PHE A 206 1.03 -12.07 24.09
CA PHE A 206 2.32 -12.67 23.75
C PHE A 206 3.48 -11.68 23.80
N THR A 207 4.67 -12.19 24.08
CA THR A 207 5.93 -11.43 24.02
C THR A 207 6.82 -12.04 22.93
N ILE A 208 7.28 -11.22 22.01
CA ILE A 208 8.24 -11.63 20.97
C ILE A 208 9.65 -11.57 21.56
N SER A 209 10.39 -12.68 21.51
CA SER A 209 11.73 -12.71 22.06
C SER A 209 12.74 -11.95 21.18
N ALA A 210 13.81 -11.40 21.76
CA ALA A 210 14.73 -10.50 21.05
C ALA A 210 15.46 -11.18 19.87
N ASP A 211 15.72 -12.47 19.95
CA ASP A 211 16.36 -13.27 18.91
C ASP A 211 15.47 -13.50 17.67
N THR A 212 14.16 -13.33 17.80
CA THR A 212 13.22 -13.45 16.67
C THR A 212 13.14 -12.19 15.80
N ARG A 213 13.64 -11.04 16.28
CA ARG A 213 13.51 -9.77 15.56
C ARG A 213 14.08 -9.82 14.14
N ALA A 214 15.33 -10.30 14.00
CA ALA A 214 15.98 -10.36 12.70
C ALA A 214 15.30 -11.34 11.73
N PRO A 215 14.93 -12.57 12.12
CA PRO A 215 14.12 -13.47 11.29
C PRO A 215 12.77 -12.90 10.91
N LEU A 216 12.08 -12.22 11.83
CA LEU A 216 10.77 -11.63 11.57
C LEU A 216 10.85 -10.44 10.58
N ILE A 217 11.84 -9.56 10.73
CA ILE A 217 12.09 -8.47 9.78
C ILE A 217 12.33 -9.03 8.37
N ARG A 218 13.08 -10.12 8.24
CA ARG A 218 13.28 -10.78 6.94
C ARG A 218 11.99 -11.36 6.36
N LEU A 219 11.20 -12.00 7.20
CA LEU A 219 9.90 -12.52 6.77
C LEU A 219 9.02 -11.37 6.26
N LEU A 220 9.01 -10.24 6.95
CA LEU A 220 8.29 -9.03 6.54
C LEU A 220 8.86 -8.46 5.24
N GLU A 221 10.18 -8.40 5.10
CA GLU A 221 10.85 -7.94 3.88
C GLU A 221 10.49 -8.80 2.67
N ASP A 222 10.50 -10.11 2.83
CA ASP A 222 10.12 -11.05 1.79
C ASP A 222 8.64 -10.92 1.41
N ARG A 223 7.75 -10.87 2.41
CA ARG A 223 6.30 -10.88 2.20
C ARG A 223 5.73 -9.55 1.71
N ARG A 224 6.36 -8.41 2.06
CA ARG A 224 5.91 -7.10 1.57
C ARG A 224 5.99 -6.95 0.05
N LEU A 225 6.77 -7.81 -0.62
CA LEU A 225 6.89 -7.87 -2.07
C LEU A 225 5.72 -8.60 -2.72
N ASP A 226 4.93 -9.33 -1.95
CA ASP A 226 3.76 -10.02 -2.49
C ASP A 226 2.68 -9.00 -2.92
N PRO A 227 2.14 -9.12 -4.15
CA PRO A 227 1.00 -8.31 -4.56
C PRO A 227 -0.17 -8.58 -3.62
N GLY A 228 -0.70 -7.52 -3.03
CA GLY A 228 -1.79 -7.65 -2.06
C GLY A 228 -1.34 -7.88 -0.62
N PHE A 229 -0.05 -7.73 -0.28
CA PHE A 229 0.42 -7.78 1.11
C PHE A 229 -0.40 -6.85 2.02
N GLY A 230 -0.73 -5.62 1.54
CA GLY A 230 -1.67 -4.74 2.22
C GLY A 230 -1.21 -4.25 3.60
N ASN A 231 0.07 -3.89 3.73
CA ASN A 231 0.60 -3.21 4.92
C ASN A 231 0.26 -3.93 6.24
N ALA A 232 -0.51 -3.29 7.16
CA ALA A 232 -0.92 -3.91 8.42
C ALA A 232 -1.80 -5.16 8.23
N GLY A 233 -2.48 -5.32 7.10
CA GLY A 233 -3.20 -6.54 6.74
C GLY A 233 -2.24 -7.72 6.58
N GLY A 234 -1.15 -7.51 5.82
CA GLY A 234 -0.08 -8.49 5.66
C GLY A 234 0.63 -8.81 6.97
N ALA A 235 0.92 -7.79 7.77
CA ALA A 235 1.50 -7.96 9.11
C ALA A 235 0.59 -8.82 10.01
N ARG A 236 -0.73 -8.62 9.95
CA ARG A 236 -1.73 -9.44 10.66
C ARG A 236 -1.71 -10.90 10.21
N ASN A 237 -1.64 -11.14 8.90
CA ASN A 237 -1.55 -12.50 8.36
C ASN A 237 -0.28 -13.21 8.82
N ILE A 238 0.85 -12.50 8.86
CA ILE A 238 2.11 -13.02 9.39
C ILE A 238 1.96 -13.35 10.88
N TRP A 239 1.38 -12.45 11.68
CA TRP A 239 1.13 -12.70 13.09
C TRP A 239 0.26 -13.95 13.31
N GLN A 240 -0.82 -14.10 12.55
CA GLN A 240 -1.69 -15.28 12.63
C GLN A 240 -0.95 -16.58 12.28
N GLN A 241 -0.05 -16.56 11.29
CA GLN A 241 0.79 -17.71 10.95
C GLN A 241 1.76 -18.05 12.08
N ILE A 242 2.44 -17.06 12.65
CA ILE A 242 3.36 -17.24 13.81
C ILE A 242 2.59 -17.87 14.97
N ARG A 243 1.43 -17.33 15.30
CA ARG A 243 0.58 -17.83 16.38
C ARG A 243 0.14 -19.27 16.13
N SER A 244 -0.30 -19.59 14.91
CA SER A 244 -0.70 -20.96 14.54
C SER A 244 0.46 -21.96 14.69
N ILE A 245 1.69 -21.58 14.33
CA ILE A 245 2.88 -22.42 14.52
C ILE A 245 3.17 -22.60 16.01
N HIS A 246 3.10 -21.53 16.79
CA HIS A 246 3.31 -21.58 18.23
C HIS A 246 2.29 -22.49 18.91
N ASP A 247 1.01 -22.30 18.64
CA ASP A 247 -0.10 -23.08 19.22
C ASP A 247 -0.05 -24.57 18.81
N SER A 248 0.49 -24.89 17.62
CA SER A 248 0.66 -26.28 17.16
C SER A 248 1.72 -27.08 17.92
N LYS A 249 2.61 -26.40 18.63
CA LYS A 249 3.64 -27.03 19.47
C LYS A 249 3.05 -27.39 20.83
N SER A 250 2.36 -28.49 20.91
CA SER A 250 1.41 -28.96 21.94
C SER A 250 1.88 -28.97 23.40
N ASN A 251 3.03 -28.42 23.78
CA ASN A 251 3.58 -28.48 25.13
C ASN A 251 4.02 -27.16 25.74
N THR A 252 3.73 -26.03 25.10
CA THR A 252 4.17 -24.74 25.64
C THR A 252 3.01 -23.87 26.11
N HIS A 253 2.75 -23.88 27.43
CA HIS A 253 1.99 -22.79 28.08
C HIS A 253 2.81 -21.48 28.15
N SER A 254 3.77 -21.33 27.24
CA SER A 254 4.63 -20.15 27.17
C SER A 254 3.98 -19.08 26.29
N ASN A 255 3.82 -17.88 26.80
CA ASN A 255 3.37 -16.72 26.02
C ASN A 255 4.56 -16.03 25.30
N ILE A 256 5.70 -16.73 25.12
CA ILE A 256 6.90 -16.20 24.47
C ILE A 256 7.02 -16.81 23.08
N ILE A 257 6.98 -15.94 22.06
CA ILE A 257 7.26 -16.32 20.68
C ILE A 257 8.75 -16.44 20.48
N GLY A 258 9.21 -17.64 20.15
CA GLY A 258 10.62 -17.95 19.89
C GLY A 258 10.95 -18.01 18.39
N ILE A 259 12.23 -18.12 18.07
CA ILE A 259 12.73 -18.19 16.70
C ILE A 259 12.11 -19.33 15.88
N THR A 260 11.80 -20.44 16.55
CA THR A 260 11.18 -21.61 15.91
C THR A 260 9.72 -21.41 15.51
N ASP A 261 9.07 -20.33 16.01
CA ASP A 261 7.69 -19.99 15.70
C ASP A 261 7.61 -19.12 14.45
N ILE A 262 8.75 -18.55 14.02
CA ILE A 262 8.80 -17.74 12.80
C ILE A 262 8.76 -18.67 11.58
N PRO A 263 7.81 -18.49 10.65
CA PRO A 263 7.80 -19.25 9.40
C PRO A 263 9.15 -19.17 8.68
N ALA A 264 9.61 -20.28 8.18
CA ALA A 264 10.86 -20.30 7.41
C ALA A 264 10.73 -19.41 6.17
N THR A 265 11.60 -18.43 6.09
CA THR A 265 11.60 -17.37 5.06
C THR A 265 12.05 -17.89 3.75
N ILE A 266 12.01 -18.91 3.20
CA ILE A 266 12.40 -19.39 1.86
C ILE A 266 12.62 -20.91 1.90
N THR A 267 11.69 -21.66 1.39
CA THR A 267 11.89 -23.03 0.99
C THR A 267 12.73 -23.06 -0.29
N VAL A 268 13.93 -23.63 -0.21
CA VAL A 268 14.69 -24.00 -1.42
C VAL A 268 13.91 -25.11 -2.11
N ASP A 269 13.38 -24.82 -3.30
CA ASP A 269 12.77 -25.84 -4.14
C ASP A 269 13.87 -26.56 -4.94
N ASN A 270 14.50 -27.54 -4.30
CA ASN A 270 15.56 -28.32 -4.95
C ASN A 270 15.09 -29.07 -6.21
N THR A 271 13.81 -29.41 -6.30
CA THR A 271 13.26 -30.08 -7.50
C THR A 271 13.28 -29.12 -8.69
N ARG A 272 12.89 -27.88 -8.46
CA ARG A 272 12.89 -26.84 -9.47
C ARG A 272 14.30 -26.42 -9.87
N VAL A 273 15.21 -26.33 -8.90
CA VAL A 273 16.65 -26.10 -9.17
C VAL A 273 17.22 -27.20 -10.05
N ALA A 274 16.98 -28.47 -9.71
CA ALA A 274 17.47 -29.61 -10.48
C ALA A 274 16.89 -29.64 -11.90
N GLN A 275 15.60 -29.27 -12.06
CA GLN A 275 14.99 -29.18 -13.38
C GLN A 275 15.63 -28.06 -14.21
N ALA A 276 15.82 -26.87 -13.63
CA ALA A 276 16.48 -25.75 -14.31
C ALA A 276 17.94 -26.07 -14.68
N GLU A 277 18.68 -26.80 -13.84
CA GLU A 277 20.04 -27.29 -14.13
C GLU A 277 20.03 -28.30 -15.29
N LYS A 278 19.03 -29.19 -15.34
CA LYS A 278 18.85 -30.15 -16.45
C LYS A 278 18.51 -29.42 -17.75
N ASP A 279 17.64 -28.46 -17.70
CA ASP A 279 17.27 -27.65 -18.87
C ASP A 279 18.49 -26.85 -19.37
N LEU A 280 19.28 -26.26 -18.46
CA LEU A 280 20.52 -25.57 -18.78
C LEU A 280 21.55 -26.49 -19.48
N ALA A 281 21.66 -27.73 -19.02
CA ALA A 281 22.56 -28.70 -19.61
C ALA A 281 22.22 -29.07 -21.09
N GLY A 282 20.97 -28.85 -21.49
CA GLY A 282 20.51 -29.00 -22.89
C GLY A 282 20.99 -27.89 -23.81
N TYR A 283 21.50 -26.78 -23.28
CA TYR A 283 22.03 -25.67 -24.10
C TYR A 283 23.56 -25.73 -24.20
N ILE A 284 24.07 -25.48 -25.40
CA ILE A 284 25.50 -25.52 -25.68
C ILE A 284 26.13 -24.14 -25.46
N GLY A 285 27.31 -24.06 -24.83
CA GLY A 285 28.12 -22.83 -24.80
C GLY A 285 27.82 -21.88 -23.63
N LEU A 286 26.94 -22.21 -22.70
CA LEU A 286 26.48 -21.33 -21.63
C LEU A 286 27.31 -21.47 -20.30
N LYS A 287 28.61 -21.70 -20.39
CA LYS A 287 29.47 -21.84 -19.19
C LYS A 287 29.39 -20.65 -18.25
N ASN A 288 29.34 -19.43 -18.80
CA ASN A 288 29.27 -18.22 -17.99
C ASN A 288 27.97 -18.13 -17.20
N LEU A 289 26.83 -18.47 -17.81
CA LEU A 289 25.55 -18.50 -17.11
C LEU A 289 25.54 -19.57 -16.02
N HIS A 290 26.07 -20.75 -16.28
CA HIS A 290 26.18 -21.82 -15.29
C HIS A 290 27.03 -21.37 -14.08
N THR A 291 28.16 -20.70 -14.32
CA THR A 291 29.02 -20.14 -13.28
C THR A 291 28.29 -19.07 -12.50
N PHE A 292 27.59 -18.14 -13.18
CA PHE A 292 26.80 -17.10 -12.53
C PHE A 292 25.73 -17.67 -11.59
N LEU A 293 24.93 -18.63 -12.03
CA LEU A 293 23.88 -19.23 -11.24
C LEU A 293 24.45 -19.96 -9.99
N LYS A 294 25.58 -20.65 -10.12
CA LYS A 294 26.30 -21.26 -8.98
C LYS A 294 26.79 -20.22 -7.97
N ILE A 295 27.31 -19.09 -8.46
CA ILE A 295 27.76 -18.00 -7.61
C ILE A 295 26.57 -17.42 -6.82
N GLN A 296 25.43 -17.19 -7.49
CA GLN A 296 24.22 -16.68 -6.80
C GLN A 296 23.76 -17.63 -5.68
N ARG A 297 23.77 -18.94 -5.95
CA ARG A 297 23.43 -19.96 -4.93
C ARG A 297 24.40 -19.92 -3.74
N ALA A 298 25.70 -19.80 -4.00
CA ALA A 298 26.72 -19.72 -2.97
C ALA A 298 26.62 -18.43 -2.14
N LEU A 299 26.40 -17.29 -2.80
CA LEU A 299 26.21 -16.00 -2.14
C LEU A 299 24.99 -16.04 -1.21
N LEU A 300 23.86 -16.55 -1.70
CA LEU A 300 22.64 -16.66 -0.92
C LEU A 300 22.85 -17.60 0.31
N ALA A 301 23.51 -18.73 0.12
CA ALA A 301 23.85 -19.65 1.21
C ALA A 301 24.74 -18.96 2.26
N ARG A 302 25.70 -18.13 1.83
CA ARG A 302 26.54 -17.32 2.72
C ARG A 302 25.73 -16.27 3.47
N CYS A 303 24.86 -15.54 2.78
CA CYS A 303 23.98 -14.54 3.40
C CYS A 303 23.09 -15.19 4.48
N ARG A 304 22.53 -16.36 4.19
CA ARG A 304 21.75 -17.13 5.17
C ARG A 304 22.57 -17.55 6.39
N LYS A 305 23.78 -18.07 6.15
CA LYS A 305 24.67 -18.52 7.25
C LYS A 305 25.04 -17.41 8.21
N TYR A 306 25.30 -16.21 7.70
CA TYR A 306 25.77 -15.07 8.49
C TYR A 306 24.68 -14.03 8.78
N ASN A 307 23.44 -14.36 8.51
CA ASN A 307 22.28 -13.51 8.81
C ASN A 307 22.32 -12.15 8.07
N HIS A 308 22.86 -12.14 6.83
CA HIS A 308 22.85 -10.96 5.95
C HIS A 308 21.59 -10.90 5.09
N PRO A 309 21.19 -9.70 4.60
CA PRO A 309 20.12 -9.53 3.60
C PRO A 309 20.35 -10.41 2.37
N ARG A 310 19.29 -10.66 1.60
CA ARG A 310 19.42 -11.34 0.29
C ARG A 310 20.43 -10.60 -0.57
N PRO A 311 21.32 -11.31 -1.30
CA PRO A 311 22.20 -10.65 -2.25
C PRO A 311 21.36 -10.10 -3.40
N TRP A 312 21.75 -8.94 -3.86
CA TRP A 312 21.18 -8.36 -5.07
C TRP A 312 21.66 -9.16 -6.31
N VAL A 313 20.78 -9.34 -7.29
CA VAL A 313 21.13 -9.92 -8.59
C VAL A 313 21.21 -8.79 -9.60
N ASP A 314 22.40 -8.53 -10.11
CA ASP A 314 22.61 -7.54 -11.16
C ASP A 314 21.88 -7.93 -12.44
N GLY A 315 21.53 -6.95 -13.26
CA GLY A 315 20.89 -7.18 -14.54
C GLY A 315 21.76 -8.07 -15.45
N LEU A 316 21.12 -9.02 -16.12
CA LEU A 316 21.76 -9.92 -17.09
C LEU A 316 21.56 -9.42 -18.49
N CYS A 317 22.62 -9.37 -19.29
CA CYS A 317 22.56 -9.05 -20.69
C CYS A 317 22.87 -10.32 -21.52
N PHE A 318 21.90 -10.80 -22.32
CA PHE A 318 22.07 -11.91 -23.24
C PHE A 318 22.36 -11.38 -24.65
N VAL A 319 23.58 -11.60 -25.15
CA VAL A 319 24.02 -11.17 -26.46
C VAL A 319 24.12 -12.38 -27.38
N GLY A 320 23.58 -12.26 -28.57
CA GLY A 320 23.66 -13.34 -29.62
C GLY A 320 22.64 -13.15 -30.73
N PRO A 321 22.79 -13.87 -31.86
CA PRO A 321 21.87 -13.84 -32.99
C PRO A 321 20.43 -14.24 -32.64
N PRO A 322 19.43 -13.87 -33.46
CA PRO A 322 18.08 -14.38 -33.33
C PRO A 322 18.06 -15.92 -33.32
N GLY A 323 17.13 -16.52 -32.55
CA GLY A 323 16.97 -17.98 -32.50
C GLY A 323 17.94 -18.73 -31.57
N THR A 324 18.89 -18.07 -30.91
CA THR A 324 19.84 -18.71 -29.97
C THR A 324 19.26 -19.04 -28.59
N GLY A 325 17.94 -18.88 -28.40
CA GLY A 325 17.25 -19.28 -27.18
C GLY A 325 17.31 -18.28 -26.01
N LYS A 326 17.71 -17.02 -26.23
CA LYS A 326 17.87 -16.01 -25.14
C LYS A 326 16.63 -15.88 -24.25
N THR A 327 15.46 -15.68 -24.83
CA THR A 327 14.19 -15.59 -24.11
C THR A 327 13.83 -16.90 -23.41
N SER A 328 13.97 -18.03 -24.12
CA SER A 328 13.71 -19.36 -23.54
C SER A 328 14.61 -19.69 -22.35
N ILE A 329 15.86 -19.22 -22.35
CA ILE A 329 16.79 -19.38 -21.23
C ILE A 329 16.33 -18.55 -20.04
N ALA A 330 15.91 -17.31 -20.27
CA ALA A 330 15.40 -16.45 -19.18
C ALA A 330 14.16 -17.08 -18.50
N GLU A 331 13.23 -17.61 -19.29
CA GLU A 331 11.97 -18.18 -18.82
C GLU A 331 12.13 -19.58 -18.20
N LYS A 332 12.88 -20.47 -18.86
CA LYS A 332 12.96 -21.90 -18.47
C LYS A 332 14.09 -22.20 -17.52
N VAL A 333 15.13 -21.36 -17.47
CA VAL A 333 16.32 -21.62 -16.67
C VAL A 333 16.50 -20.56 -15.58
N VAL A 334 16.64 -19.27 -15.97
CA VAL A 334 17.04 -18.22 -15.00
C VAL A 334 15.96 -17.98 -13.96
N ALA A 335 14.74 -17.70 -14.36
CA ALA A 335 13.67 -17.39 -13.42
C ALA A 335 13.34 -18.59 -12.50
N PRO A 336 13.16 -19.84 -13.00
CA PRO A 336 12.93 -21.01 -12.17
C PRO A 336 14.09 -21.34 -11.25
N TYR A 337 15.33 -21.16 -11.69
CA TYR A 337 16.51 -21.43 -10.87
C TYR A 337 16.62 -20.42 -9.72
N LEU A 338 16.54 -19.13 -10.03
CA LEU A 338 16.65 -18.07 -9.03
C LEU A 338 15.50 -18.14 -8.01
N TYR A 339 14.29 -18.46 -8.46
CA TYR A 339 13.17 -18.77 -7.58
C TYR A 339 13.44 -20.02 -6.73
N GLY A 340 13.90 -21.11 -7.34
CA GLY A 340 14.17 -22.37 -6.65
C GLY A 340 15.24 -22.27 -5.57
N ILE A 341 16.27 -21.42 -5.75
CA ILE A 341 17.22 -21.12 -4.68
C ILE A 341 16.69 -20.09 -3.67
N GLY A 342 15.57 -19.42 -3.97
CA GLY A 342 14.93 -18.43 -3.10
C GLY A 342 15.50 -17.01 -3.24
N LEU A 343 16.04 -16.65 -4.40
CA LEU A 343 16.41 -15.27 -4.75
C LEU A 343 15.24 -14.49 -5.34
N LEU A 344 14.27 -15.16 -5.95
CA LEU A 344 13.04 -14.56 -6.44
C LEU A 344 11.85 -15.07 -5.62
N ASP A 345 10.80 -14.26 -5.56
CA ASP A 345 9.56 -14.60 -4.87
C ASP A 345 8.57 -15.34 -5.79
N ARG A 346 8.79 -15.24 -7.10
CA ARG A 346 7.95 -15.89 -8.14
C ARG A 346 8.81 -16.45 -9.27
N PRO A 347 8.44 -17.61 -9.83
CA PRO A 347 9.13 -18.17 -10.97
C PRO A 347 8.69 -17.53 -12.31
N THR A 348 8.07 -16.36 -12.26
CA THR A 348 7.44 -15.74 -13.43
C THR A 348 8.39 -14.80 -14.15
N THR A 349 8.27 -14.77 -15.47
CA THR A 349 9.00 -13.87 -16.37
C THR A 349 7.99 -12.94 -17.04
N LYS A 350 8.21 -11.64 -16.93
CA LYS A 350 7.46 -10.64 -17.69
C LYS A 350 8.27 -10.26 -18.92
N LEU A 351 7.75 -10.65 -20.11
CA LEU A 351 8.34 -10.24 -21.38
C LEU A 351 7.79 -8.89 -21.81
N VAL A 352 8.66 -8.00 -22.22
CA VAL A 352 8.33 -6.70 -22.80
C VAL A 352 9.22 -6.42 -24.01
N THR A 353 8.68 -5.70 -24.97
CA THR A 353 9.42 -5.25 -26.16
C THR A 353 9.86 -3.80 -25.99
N VAL A 354 10.75 -3.33 -26.86
CA VAL A 354 11.15 -1.91 -26.88
C VAL A 354 9.95 -0.99 -27.13
N ASP A 355 8.98 -1.42 -27.93
CA ASP A 355 7.75 -0.67 -28.20
C ASP A 355 6.88 -0.50 -26.94
N ASP A 356 6.95 -1.48 -26.03
CA ASP A 356 6.29 -1.37 -24.72
C ASP A 356 6.95 -0.34 -23.80
N LEU A 357 8.17 0.06 -24.06
CA LEU A 357 8.93 1.05 -23.29
C LEU A 357 8.81 2.46 -23.87
N GLN A 358 8.65 2.57 -25.20
CA GLN A 358 8.56 3.85 -25.88
C GLN A 358 7.14 4.43 -25.82
N THR A 359 7.04 5.75 -25.75
CA THR A 359 5.78 6.49 -25.75
C THR A 359 5.94 7.75 -26.59
N SER A 360 4.87 8.22 -27.21
CA SER A 360 4.87 9.44 -28.02
C SER A 360 5.07 10.74 -27.20
N HIS A 361 5.14 10.66 -25.85
CA HIS A 361 5.31 11.80 -24.95
C HIS A 361 6.28 11.43 -23.82
N GLY A 362 7.39 12.13 -23.69
CA GLY A 362 8.50 11.81 -22.78
C GLY A 362 8.10 11.68 -21.30
N SER A 363 7.12 12.44 -20.82
CA SER A 363 6.64 12.35 -19.42
C SER A 363 5.91 11.02 -19.10
N HIS A 364 5.55 10.23 -20.11
CA HIS A 364 4.86 8.96 -19.94
C HIS A 364 5.81 7.76 -19.91
N ALA A 365 7.04 7.88 -20.45
CA ALA A 365 8.02 6.81 -20.48
C ALA A 365 8.41 6.35 -19.05
N SER A 366 8.73 7.30 -18.15
CA SER A 366 9.07 7.00 -16.76
C SER A 366 7.92 6.30 -16.01
N LYS A 367 6.68 6.76 -16.21
CA LYS A 367 5.49 6.13 -15.58
C LYS A 367 5.25 4.72 -16.10
N LYS A 368 5.44 4.51 -17.41
CA LYS A 368 5.25 3.20 -18.06
C LYS A 368 6.32 2.21 -17.59
N VAL A 369 7.60 2.62 -17.58
CA VAL A 369 8.71 1.81 -17.09
C VAL A 369 8.51 1.44 -15.62
N LYS A 370 8.15 2.39 -14.76
CA LYS A 370 7.82 2.12 -13.35
C LYS A 370 6.69 1.10 -13.19
N GLY A 371 5.64 1.20 -14.02
CA GLY A 371 4.54 0.23 -14.05
C GLY A 371 5.00 -1.18 -14.46
N LEU A 372 5.95 -1.29 -15.40
CA LEU A 372 6.51 -2.57 -15.83
C LEU A 372 7.36 -3.21 -14.72
N PHE A 373 8.23 -2.45 -14.05
CA PHE A 373 8.97 -2.93 -12.87
C PHE A 373 8.03 -3.39 -11.77
N HIS A 374 7.01 -2.60 -11.47
CA HIS A 374 6.00 -2.99 -10.47
C HIS A 374 5.28 -4.30 -10.85
N SER A 375 4.91 -4.48 -12.12
CA SER A 375 4.24 -5.71 -12.59
C SER A 375 5.14 -6.95 -12.59
N ALA A 376 6.46 -6.77 -12.72
CA ALA A 376 7.47 -7.84 -12.72
C ALA A 376 8.05 -8.11 -11.33
N ARG A 377 7.67 -7.34 -10.32
CA ARG A 377 8.25 -7.39 -8.97
C ARG A 377 8.22 -8.81 -8.40
N GLY A 378 9.33 -9.24 -7.82
CA GLY A 378 9.51 -10.59 -7.29
C GLY A 378 9.79 -11.67 -8.33
N GLY A 379 9.76 -11.35 -9.62
CA GLY A 379 10.09 -12.22 -10.75
C GLY A 379 11.22 -11.66 -11.62
N VAL A 380 11.19 -11.96 -12.91
CA VAL A 380 12.18 -11.50 -13.90
C VAL A 380 11.49 -10.63 -14.95
N LEU A 381 11.99 -9.42 -15.17
CA LEU A 381 11.64 -8.58 -16.30
C LEU A 381 12.62 -8.81 -17.44
N VAL A 382 12.14 -9.26 -18.60
CA VAL A 382 12.94 -9.47 -19.81
C VAL A 382 12.55 -8.43 -20.85
N ILE A 383 13.54 -7.66 -21.30
CA ILE A 383 13.38 -6.69 -22.37
C ILE A 383 13.94 -7.31 -23.64
N GLU A 384 13.06 -7.62 -24.58
CA GLU A 384 13.45 -8.20 -25.86
C GLU A 384 13.91 -7.13 -26.85
N LYS A 385 14.91 -7.48 -27.66
CA LYS A 385 15.49 -6.60 -28.68
C LYS A 385 15.92 -5.24 -28.12
N ALA A 386 16.57 -5.27 -26.94
CA ALA A 386 17.03 -4.07 -26.26
C ALA A 386 18.05 -3.24 -27.08
N ASP A 387 18.67 -3.83 -28.09
CA ASP A 387 19.49 -3.18 -29.12
C ASP A 387 18.71 -2.12 -29.94
N ASN A 388 17.39 -2.22 -30.00
CA ASN A 388 16.53 -1.20 -30.65
C ASN A 388 16.28 0.02 -29.76
N LEU A 389 16.72 0.01 -28.50
CA LEU A 389 16.72 1.19 -27.64
C LEU A 389 17.86 2.11 -28.07
N SER A 390 17.58 3.08 -28.95
CA SER A 390 18.58 4.06 -29.40
C SER A 390 18.52 5.32 -28.55
N ALA A 391 19.71 5.78 -28.11
CA ALA A 391 19.85 7.07 -27.44
C ALA A 391 19.69 8.26 -28.42
N ASP A 392 19.76 8.01 -29.72
CA ASP A 392 19.63 9.05 -30.76
C ASP A 392 18.17 9.50 -30.94
N ASN A 393 17.22 8.74 -30.41
CA ASN A 393 15.81 9.12 -30.36
C ASN A 393 15.48 9.63 -28.95
N ILE A 394 14.87 10.81 -28.83
CA ILE A 394 14.48 11.45 -27.56
C ILE A 394 13.66 10.50 -26.68
N TYR A 395 12.76 9.72 -27.28
CA TYR A 395 11.91 8.76 -26.57
C TYR A 395 12.69 7.52 -26.08
N GLY A 396 13.71 7.10 -26.83
CA GLY A 396 14.60 6.02 -26.43
C GLY A 396 15.51 6.43 -25.28
N ALA A 397 16.06 7.64 -25.32
CA ALA A 397 16.90 8.19 -24.25
C ALA A 397 16.14 8.31 -22.92
N ASP A 398 14.87 8.73 -22.94
CA ASP A 398 14.03 8.83 -21.76
C ASP A 398 13.67 7.44 -21.17
N ALA A 399 13.41 6.46 -22.04
CA ALA A 399 13.19 5.08 -21.63
C ALA A 399 14.44 4.46 -20.99
N ILE A 400 15.62 4.67 -21.58
CA ILE A 400 16.91 4.21 -21.02
C ILE A 400 17.16 4.83 -19.64
N ARG A 401 16.97 6.15 -19.47
CA ARG A 401 17.13 6.82 -18.17
C ARG A 401 16.15 6.28 -17.15
N ALA A 402 14.89 6.08 -17.53
CA ALA A 402 13.88 5.51 -16.65
C ALA A 402 14.22 4.07 -16.23
N LEU A 403 14.69 3.24 -17.16
CA LEU A 403 15.16 1.87 -16.87
C LEU A 403 16.33 1.89 -15.89
N ALA A 404 17.34 2.73 -16.12
CA ALA A 404 18.50 2.85 -15.23
C ALA A 404 18.07 3.30 -13.82
N THR A 405 17.15 4.26 -13.73
CA THR A 405 16.62 4.77 -12.46
C THR A 405 15.87 3.65 -11.70
N GLU A 406 14.95 2.96 -12.36
CA GLU A 406 14.16 1.91 -11.71
C GLU A 406 15.01 0.66 -11.39
N ALA A 407 15.99 0.31 -12.23
CA ALA A 407 16.92 -0.80 -11.96
C ALA A 407 17.84 -0.53 -10.75
N THR A 408 18.13 0.73 -10.44
CA THR A 408 18.94 1.13 -9.28
C THR A 408 18.11 1.48 -8.04
N ASN A 409 16.80 1.58 -8.18
CA ASN A 409 15.90 1.91 -7.09
C ASN A 409 15.85 0.77 -6.05
N SER A 410 16.11 1.10 -4.80
CA SER A 410 16.08 0.15 -3.68
C SER A 410 14.72 -0.51 -3.45
N GLU A 411 13.63 0.12 -3.89
CA GLU A 411 12.28 -0.46 -3.80
C GLU A 411 12.03 -1.58 -4.81
N ASN A 412 12.81 -1.65 -5.88
CA ASN A 412 12.73 -2.68 -6.92
C ASN A 412 13.80 -3.77 -6.74
N ARG A 413 14.61 -3.64 -5.71
CA ARG A 413 15.71 -4.57 -5.35
C ARG A 413 15.22 -5.73 -4.50
#